data_43e49d03a72c6b7a193aa53c0059bd63
#
_entry.id   43e49d03a72c6b7a193aa53c0059bd63
#
_cell.length_a   1.000
_cell.length_b   1.000
_cell.length_c   1.000
_cell.angle_alpha   90.00
_cell.angle_beta   90.00
_cell.angle_gamma   90.00
#
_symmetry.space_group_name_H-M   'P 1'
#
loop_
_entity.id
_entity.type
_entity.pdbx_description
1 polymer ?
#
loop_
_entity_poly.entity_id
_entity_poly.type
_entity_poly.pdbx_seq_one_letter_code
_entity_poly.pdbx_strand_id
1 'polypeptide(L)'
;YKSIFPAWNDQNLLHNASFIKSSCFLAHIRAATVGGISTENTHPFSYKQYLMMHNGGILEFDKIKYDLVKLLDPEAFLWIQGQTDTQYILALFMTNIRKLKIKGAPTANQMVACFNKTFKEIEELKQKIQSK
;
A
#
# COMPACT_ATOMS: atom_id res chain seq x y z
N TYR A 1 -9.39 -4.63 11.12
CA TYR A 1 -9.69 -3.50 12.01
C TYR A 1 -8.75 -2.33 11.73
N LYS A 2 -9.26 -1.12 11.66
CA LYS A 2 -8.51 0.13 11.50
C LYS A 2 -9.02 1.16 12.49
N SER A 3 -8.12 1.95 13.03
CA SER A 3 -8.45 3.03 13.97
C SER A 3 -7.45 4.18 13.82
N ILE A 4 -7.93 5.39 14.07
CA ILE A 4 -7.09 6.59 14.18
C ILE A 4 -6.66 6.87 15.61
N PHE A 5 -7.19 6.13 16.57
CA PHE A 5 -6.84 6.26 17.99
C PHE A 5 -5.52 5.54 18.30
N PRO A 6 -4.78 6.01 19.28
CA PRO A 6 -3.64 5.27 19.82
C PRO A 6 -4.06 3.89 20.31
N ALA A 7 -3.26 2.85 20.01
CA ALA A 7 -3.60 1.47 20.33
C ALA A 7 -3.89 1.24 21.82
N TRP A 8 -3.19 1.96 22.72
CA TRP A 8 -3.38 1.87 24.18
C TRP A 8 -4.68 2.53 24.69
N ASN A 9 -5.35 3.33 23.86
CA ASN A 9 -6.60 4.02 24.21
C ASN A 9 -7.78 3.59 23.33
N ASP A 10 -7.62 2.51 22.59
CA ASP A 10 -8.65 1.99 21.68
C ASP A 10 -9.37 0.81 22.33
N GLN A 11 -10.50 1.10 23.02
CA GLN A 11 -11.31 0.10 23.72
C GLN A 11 -11.87 -0.97 22.76
N ASN A 12 -12.18 -0.59 21.49
CA ASN A 12 -12.64 -1.55 20.50
C ASN A 12 -11.53 -2.52 20.07
N LEU A 13 -10.29 -2.04 19.99
CA LEU A 13 -9.15 -2.92 19.74
C LEU A 13 -8.98 -3.92 20.86
N LEU A 14 -9.02 -3.47 22.13
CA LEU A 14 -8.89 -4.32 23.31
C LEU A 14 -10.04 -5.36 23.38
N HIS A 15 -11.26 -4.92 23.12
CA HIS A 15 -12.42 -5.81 23.07
C HIS A 15 -12.28 -6.86 21.97
N ASN A 16 -11.98 -6.48 20.75
CA ASN A 16 -11.80 -7.38 19.62
C ASN A 16 -10.65 -8.38 19.86
N ALA A 17 -9.54 -7.94 20.47
CA ALA A 17 -8.39 -8.79 20.77
C ALA A 17 -8.74 -9.95 21.73
N SER A 18 -9.79 -9.81 22.55
CA SER A 18 -10.24 -10.87 23.46
C SER A 18 -10.96 -12.03 22.76
N PHE A 19 -11.50 -11.80 21.57
CA PHE A 19 -12.31 -12.79 20.84
C PHE A 19 -11.61 -13.35 19.59
N ILE A 20 -10.80 -12.51 18.93
CA ILE A 20 -10.17 -12.90 17.67
C ILE A 20 -8.99 -13.81 17.94
N LYS A 21 -9.04 -15.02 17.38
CA LYS A 21 -7.94 -15.99 17.40
C LYS A 21 -7.49 -16.24 15.96
N SER A 22 -6.19 -16.16 15.72
CA SER A 22 -5.61 -16.42 14.40
C SER A 22 -4.20 -16.96 14.54
N SER A 23 -3.75 -17.76 13.59
CA SER A 23 -2.36 -18.20 13.49
C SER A 23 -1.44 -17.13 12.85
N CYS A 24 -2.02 -16.07 12.28
CA CYS A 24 -1.28 -14.98 11.64
C CYS A 24 -1.96 -13.66 11.94
N PHE A 25 -1.19 -12.69 12.40
CA PHE A 25 -1.63 -11.32 12.64
C PHE A 25 -0.74 -10.35 11.88
N LEU A 26 -1.37 -9.42 11.18
CA LEU A 26 -0.71 -8.25 10.61
C LEU A 26 -1.08 -7.03 11.47
N ALA A 27 -0.10 -6.46 12.15
CA ALA A 27 -0.30 -5.29 13.00
C ALA A 27 0.64 -4.15 12.58
N HIS A 28 0.12 -2.92 12.52
CA HIS A 28 0.87 -1.74 12.12
C HIS A 28 0.44 -0.53 12.95
N ILE A 29 1.42 0.20 13.47
CA ILE A 29 1.23 1.51 14.08
C ILE A 29 1.91 2.54 13.17
N ARG A 30 1.13 3.48 12.67
CA ARG A 30 1.61 4.49 11.73
C ARG A 30 2.06 5.75 12.47
N ALA A 31 3.31 6.18 12.25
CA ALA A 31 3.70 7.56 12.48
C ALA A 31 3.25 8.39 11.27
N ALA A 32 2.34 9.33 11.46
CA ALA A 32 1.78 10.13 10.37
C ALA A 32 2.78 11.21 9.92
N THR A 33 3.57 10.92 8.90
CA THR A 33 4.52 11.86 8.31
C THR A 33 4.02 12.46 6.99
N VAL A 34 3.26 11.69 6.19
CA VAL A 34 2.68 12.10 4.91
C VAL A 34 1.20 11.74 4.89
N GLY A 35 0.35 12.66 4.43
CA GLY A 35 -1.10 12.50 4.48
C GLY A 35 -1.64 12.65 5.89
N GLY A 36 -2.84 13.22 6.04
CA GLY A 36 -3.48 13.46 7.33
C GLY A 36 -3.77 12.17 8.11
N ILE A 37 -4.19 12.34 9.37
CA ILE A 37 -4.72 11.26 10.20
C ILE A 37 -6.14 10.95 9.72
N SER A 38 -6.31 9.81 9.09
CA SER A 38 -7.61 9.31 8.64
C SER A 38 -7.59 7.78 8.53
N THR A 39 -8.77 7.18 8.52
CA THR A 39 -8.93 5.73 8.37
C THR A 39 -8.42 5.25 7.02
N GLU A 40 -8.59 6.06 5.96
CA GLU A 40 -8.13 5.77 4.61
C GLU A 40 -6.60 5.70 4.53
N ASN A 41 -5.90 6.44 5.38
CA ASN A 41 -4.44 6.46 5.46
C ASN A 41 -3.86 5.43 6.44
N THR A 42 -4.70 4.60 7.06
CA THR A 42 -4.28 3.63 8.08
C THR A 42 -4.05 2.24 7.49
N HIS A 43 -2.93 1.60 7.85
CA HIS A 43 -2.62 0.21 7.47
C HIS A 43 -3.48 -0.82 8.25
N PRO A 44 -3.62 -2.05 7.76
CA PRO A 44 -3.21 -2.51 6.45
C PRO A 44 -4.11 -1.96 5.33
N PHE A 45 -3.55 -1.79 4.14
CA PHE A 45 -4.34 -1.52 2.95
C PHE A 45 -4.83 -2.82 2.34
N SER A 46 -6.11 -2.87 1.97
CA SER A 46 -6.72 -4.04 1.35
C SER A 46 -7.15 -3.73 -0.08
N TYR A 47 -6.78 -4.60 -0.99
CA TYR A 47 -7.20 -4.59 -2.37
C TYR A 47 -7.68 -6.00 -2.76
N LYS A 48 -9.01 -6.22 -2.78
CA LYS A 48 -9.59 -7.56 -2.94
C LYS A 48 -9.02 -8.53 -1.91
N GLN A 49 -8.36 -9.62 -2.32
CA GLN A 49 -7.73 -10.62 -1.44
C GLN A 49 -6.31 -10.24 -0.97
N TYR A 50 -5.79 -9.12 -1.40
CA TYR A 50 -4.44 -8.69 -1.02
C TYR A 50 -4.48 -7.73 0.16
N LEU A 51 -3.56 -7.94 1.09
CA LEU A 51 -3.29 -7.03 2.20
C LEU A 51 -1.85 -6.56 2.11
N MET A 52 -1.63 -5.28 2.34
CA MET A 52 -0.29 -4.70 2.35
C MET A 52 -0.07 -3.82 3.58
N MET A 53 1.06 -4.02 4.21
CA MET A 53 1.65 -3.10 5.17
C MET A 53 3.05 -2.71 4.70
N HIS A 54 3.46 -1.51 5.04
CA HIS A 54 4.75 -0.96 4.63
C HIS A 54 5.31 -0.05 5.72
N ASN A 55 6.56 -0.28 6.06
CA ASN A 55 7.36 0.63 6.86
C ASN A 55 8.38 1.31 5.95
N GLY A 56 8.35 2.63 5.89
CA GLY A 56 9.20 3.43 5.02
C GLY A 56 8.40 4.48 4.28
N GLY A 57 9.00 5.06 3.26
CA GLY A 57 8.37 6.08 2.43
C GLY A 57 9.12 6.28 1.12
N ILE A 58 8.42 6.75 0.11
CA ILE A 58 9.04 7.23 -1.13
C ILE A 58 9.51 8.66 -0.87
N LEU A 59 10.83 8.85 -0.84
CA LEU A 59 11.40 10.18 -0.71
C LEU A 59 10.91 11.07 -1.87
N GLU A 60 10.47 12.30 -1.54
CA GLU A 60 9.93 13.26 -2.51
C GLU A 60 8.72 12.72 -3.31
N PHE A 61 7.88 11.92 -2.67
CA PHE A 61 6.72 11.28 -3.28
C PHE A 61 5.85 12.24 -4.08
N ASP A 62 5.61 13.44 -3.56
CA ASP A 62 4.76 14.44 -4.22
C ASP A 62 5.29 14.84 -5.61
N LYS A 63 6.61 14.80 -5.81
CA LYS A 63 7.23 15.11 -7.10
C LYS A 63 7.00 14.03 -8.16
N ILE A 64 6.93 12.76 -7.74
CA ILE A 64 6.72 11.63 -8.68
C ILE A 64 5.27 11.20 -8.80
N LYS A 65 4.41 11.62 -7.87
CA LYS A 65 3.02 11.15 -7.73
C LYS A 65 2.23 11.24 -9.04
N TYR A 66 2.34 12.38 -9.74
CA TYR A 66 1.63 12.59 -11.00
C TYR A 66 2.08 11.60 -12.09
N ASP A 67 3.38 11.37 -12.22
CA ASP A 67 3.91 10.43 -13.22
C ASP A 67 3.64 8.97 -12.81
N LEU A 68 3.64 8.67 -11.51
CA LEU A 68 3.25 7.36 -11.00
C LEU A 68 1.81 7.02 -11.35
N VAL A 69 0.88 7.98 -11.20
CA VAL A 69 -0.53 7.78 -11.56
C VAL A 69 -0.68 7.38 -13.04
N LYS A 70 0.14 7.87 -13.94
CA LYS A 70 0.10 7.50 -15.38
C LYS A 70 0.47 6.04 -15.64
N LEU A 71 1.13 5.38 -14.71
CA LEU A 71 1.49 3.96 -14.81
C LEU A 71 0.35 3.03 -14.36
N LEU A 72 -0.62 3.55 -13.61
CA LEU A 72 -1.73 2.79 -13.06
C LEU A 72 -2.76 2.46 -14.13
N ASP A 73 -3.36 1.28 -14.02
CA ASP A 73 -4.60 1.02 -14.75
C ASP A 73 -5.80 1.73 -14.07
N PRO A 74 -6.91 1.93 -14.80
CA PRO A 74 -8.06 2.66 -14.27
C PRO A 74 -8.64 2.08 -12.99
N GLU A 75 -8.67 0.75 -12.84
CA GLU A 75 -9.22 0.09 -11.64
C GLU A 75 -8.34 0.37 -10.41
N ALA A 76 -7.02 0.29 -10.56
CA ALA A 76 -6.09 0.58 -9.49
C ALA A 76 -6.13 2.06 -9.08
N PHE A 77 -6.24 2.96 -10.05
CA PHE A 77 -6.38 4.39 -9.79
C PHE A 77 -7.65 4.71 -8.99
N LEU A 78 -8.80 4.19 -9.40
CA LEU A 78 -10.08 4.42 -8.73
C LEU A 78 -10.16 3.81 -7.33
N TRP A 79 -9.33 2.82 -7.03
CA TRP A 79 -9.26 2.22 -5.70
C TRP A 79 -8.57 3.13 -4.67
N ILE A 80 -7.68 4.03 -5.08
CA ILE A 80 -6.94 4.91 -4.17
C ILE A 80 -7.90 5.89 -3.51
N GLN A 81 -8.00 5.86 -2.17
CA GLN A 81 -8.87 6.74 -1.39
C GLN A 81 -8.07 7.72 -0.53
N GLY A 82 -6.87 7.36 -0.15
CA GLY A 82 -6.02 8.17 0.72
C GLY A 82 -4.86 8.85 -0.02
N GLN A 83 -3.93 9.33 0.76
CA GLN A 83 -2.82 10.16 0.26
C GLN A 83 -1.44 9.55 0.50
N THR A 84 -1.37 8.35 1.10
CA THR A 84 -0.10 7.71 1.45
C THR A 84 0.55 7.08 0.21
N ASP A 85 1.85 7.19 0.11
CA ASP A 85 2.67 6.54 -0.91
C ASP A 85 2.44 5.02 -0.96
N THR A 86 2.15 4.40 0.18
CA THR A 86 1.86 2.96 0.27
C THR A 86 0.63 2.55 -0.55
N GLN A 87 -0.42 3.37 -0.62
CA GLN A 87 -1.56 3.08 -1.48
C GLN A 87 -1.17 3.11 -2.96
N TYR A 88 -0.33 4.04 -3.35
CA TYR A 88 0.16 4.14 -4.73
C TYR A 88 1.11 2.98 -5.07
N ILE A 89 1.95 2.54 -4.12
CA ILE A 89 2.77 1.33 -4.29
C ILE A 89 1.86 0.10 -4.52
N LEU A 90 0.83 -0.09 -3.70
CA LEU A 90 -0.10 -1.21 -3.86
C LEU A 90 -0.88 -1.11 -5.18
N ALA A 91 -1.35 0.06 -5.55
CA ALA A 91 -2.04 0.28 -6.82
C ALA A 91 -1.16 -0.07 -8.03
N LEU A 92 0.11 0.34 -8.02
CA LEU A 92 1.07 0.01 -9.08
C LEU A 92 1.40 -1.49 -9.09
N PHE A 93 1.60 -2.09 -7.91
CA PHE A 93 1.77 -3.53 -7.77
C PHE A 93 0.59 -4.31 -8.37
N MET A 94 -0.65 -3.91 -8.05
CA MET A 94 -1.85 -4.55 -8.59
C MET A 94 -1.99 -4.36 -10.09
N THR A 95 -1.61 -3.19 -10.61
CA THR A 95 -1.51 -2.96 -12.05
C THR A 95 -0.53 -3.95 -12.71
N ASN A 96 0.63 -4.15 -12.09
CA ASN A 96 1.65 -5.09 -12.59
C ASN A 96 1.19 -6.55 -12.49
N ILE A 97 0.49 -6.95 -11.42
CA ILE A 97 -0.14 -8.28 -11.29
C ILE A 97 -1.14 -8.53 -12.45
N ARG A 98 -2.01 -7.55 -12.74
CA ARG A 98 -2.99 -7.70 -13.82
C ARG A 98 -2.34 -7.80 -15.20
N LYS A 99 -1.25 -7.08 -15.43
CA LYS A 99 -0.47 -7.18 -16.69
C LYS A 99 0.07 -8.59 -16.95
N LEU A 100 0.27 -9.41 -15.91
CA LEU A 100 0.71 -10.81 -16.06
C LEU A 100 -0.38 -11.75 -16.59
N LYS A 101 -1.66 -11.32 -16.57
CA LYS A 101 -2.83 -12.11 -17.02
C LYS A 101 -2.89 -13.52 -16.39
N ILE A 102 -2.49 -13.65 -15.13
CA ILE A 102 -2.46 -14.90 -14.38
C ILE A 102 -3.89 -15.41 -14.18
N LYS A 103 -4.11 -16.70 -14.47
CA LYS A 103 -5.35 -17.39 -14.11
C LYS A 103 -5.20 -17.92 -12.67
N GLY A 104 -6.04 -17.43 -11.76
CA GLY A 104 -6.00 -17.83 -10.34
C GLY A 104 -5.07 -16.96 -9.48
N ALA A 105 -4.61 -17.50 -8.36
CA ALA A 105 -3.70 -16.80 -7.46
C ALA A 105 -2.27 -16.79 -8.02
N PRO A 106 -1.54 -15.66 -7.91
CA PRO A 106 -0.15 -15.61 -8.32
C PRO A 106 0.73 -16.47 -7.40
N THR A 107 1.74 -17.09 -7.95
CA THR A 107 2.78 -17.79 -7.18
C THR A 107 3.66 -16.78 -6.43
N ALA A 108 4.38 -17.24 -5.41
CA ALA A 108 5.33 -16.39 -4.67
C ALA A 108 6.38 -15.74 -5.61
N ASN A 109 6.93 -16.51 -6.56
CA ASN A 109 7.90 -15.97 -7.52
C ASN A 109 7.29 -14.87 -8.43
N GLN A 110 6.05 -15.04 -8.85
CA GLN A 110 5.34 -14.02 -9.62
C GLN A 110 5.08 -12.76 -8.79
N MET A 111 4.74 -12.91 -7.52
CA MET A 111 4.59 -11.77 -6.61
C MET A 111 5.92 -11.03 -6.43
N VAL A 112 7.01 -11.74 -6.17
CA VAL A 112 8.36 -11.15 -6.06
C VAL A 112 8.75 -10.41 -7.33
N ALA A 113 8.53 -11.01 -8.50
CA ALA A 113 8.81 -10.36 -9.78
C ALA A 113 8.00 -9.07 -9.97
N CYS A 114 6.71 -9.07 -9.56
CA CYS A 114 5.88 -7.87 -9.59
C CYS A 114 6.34 -6.80 -8.61
N PHE A 115 6.76 -7.16 -7.40
CA PHE A 115 7.34 -6.22 -6.44
C PHE A 115 8.61 -5.58 -7.01
N ASN A 116 9.53 -6.38 -7.50
CA ASN A 116 10.78 -5.89 -8.10
C ASN A 116 10.50 -4.92 -9.26
N LYS A 117 9.54 -5.25 -10.12
CA LYS A 117 9.10 -4.37 -11.20
C LYS A 117 8.52 -3.07 -10.67
N THR A 118 7.64 -3.14 -9.67
CA THR A 118 7.00 -1.97 -9.06
C THR A 118 8.03 -1.01 -8.49
N PHE A 119 8.99 -1.52 -7.72
CA PHE A 119 10.05 -0.67 -7.16
C PHE A 119 11.00 -0.13 -8.22
N LYS A 120 11.31 -0.91 -9.26
CA LYS A 120 12.09 -0.42 -10.40
C LYS A 120 11.40 0.74 -11.11
N GLU A 121 10.12 0.64 -11.40
CA GLU A 121 9.34 1.72 -12.03
C GLU A 121 9.32 2.99 -11.15
N ILE A 122 9.20 2.86 -9.83
CA ILE A 122 9.27 3.97 -8.88
C ILE A 122 10.67 4.62 -8.91
N GLU A 123 11.73 3.81 -8.90
CA GLU A 123 13.10 4.32 -8.92
C GLU A 123 13.43 5.04 -10.23
N GLU A 124 12.95 4.54 -11.36
CA GLU A 124 13.08 5.21 -12.67
C GLU A 124 12.38 6.59 -12.67
N LEU A 125 11.23 6.72 -12.00
CA LEU A 125 10.56 8.01 -11.85
C LEU A 125 11.37 8.98 -10.97
N LYS A 126 11.97 8.49 -9.89
CA LYS A 126 12.84 9.31 -9.02
C LYS A 126 14.08 9.82 -9.78
N GLN A 127 14.73 8.96 -10.54
CA GLN A 127 15.90 9.33 -11.34
C GLN A 127 15.59 10.41 -12.39
N LYS A 128 14.42 10.35 -13.03
CA LYS A 128 13.98 11.38 -14.00
C LYS A 128 13.80 12.76 -13.39
N ILE A 129 13.50 12.84 -12.09
CA ILE A 129 13.35 14.13 -11.38
C ILE A 129 14.71 14.68 -10.98
N GLN A 130 15.64 13.82 -10.55
CA GLN A 130 16.99 14.23 -10.14
C GLN A 130 17.86 14.69 -11.34
N SER A 131 17.49 14.30 -12.56
CA SER A 131 18.20 14.67 -13.79
C SER A 131 17.67 15.94 -14.47
N LYS A 132 16.68 16.60 -13.88
CA LYS A 132 16.12 17.90 -14.31
C LYS A 132 16.59 19.02 -13.40
#